data_151cd6edfa9f653e7f831e97e8a2d1f6
#
_entry.id   151cd6edfa9f653e7f831e97e8a2d1f6
#
_cell.length_a   1.000
_cell.length_b   1.000
_cell.length_c   1.000
_cell.angle_alpha   90.00
_cell.angle_beta   90.00
_cell.angle_gamma   90.00
#
_symmetry.space_group_name_H-M   'P 1'
#
loop_
_entity.id
_entity.type
_entity.pdbx_description
1 polymer ?
#
loop_
_entity_poly.entity_id
_entity_poly.type
_entity_poly.pdbx_seq_one_letter_code
_entity_poly.pdbx_strand_id
1 'polypeptide(L)'
;MKTLLALCLLALAAPAHADPFSDFQARVQTDYVKPFALDLGGVLGGASAHTGRALGVPGFWAGAVAAVQLRPDRDNRILRDAGVKAFGVPLIEVGVGLPFKIDVIVHGISAMGASIYGGGLRYGLYRTDLVDSFMPNVSISAFGDKVNHKYFSASHGALNAAATWNLPIVKPFFVAGFDVTEVKVGAATTPGVSGAKATARGSRFSAGVDLHPLPFVSLRGAYTLRHGIPGFDLGLGARF
;
A
#
# COMPACT_ATOMS: atom_id res chain seq x y z
N MET A 1 -11.76 23.97 11.18
CA MET A 1 -10.72 22.98 11.56
C MET A 1 -11.29 21.72 12.20
N LYS A 2 -12.12 21.79 13.24
CA LYS A 2 -12.71 20.60 13.91
C LYS A 2 -13.55 19.73 12.96
N THR A 3 -14.30 20.33 12.05
CA THR A 3 -15.15 19.61 11.06
C THR A 3 -14.34 18.88 9.99
N LEU A 4 -13.20 19.41 9.57
CA LEU A 4 -12.33 18.73 8.58
C LEU A 4 -11.63 17.52 9.20
N LEU A 5 -11.19 17.63 10.47
CA LEU A 5 -10.61 16.51 11.22
C LEU A 5 -11.64 15.40 11.46
N ALA A 6 -12.88 15.78 11.75
CA ALA A 6 -13.98 14.82 11.92
C ALA A 6 -14.32 14.09 10.60
N LEU A 7 -14.30 14.79 9.46
CA LEU A 7 -14.53 14.15 8.14
C LEU A 7 -13.40 13.17 7.77
N CYS A 8 -12.14 13.51 8.09
CA CYS A 8 -11.00 12.60 7.87
C CYS A 8 -11.08 11.37 8.79
N LEU A 9 -11.52 11.53 10.03
CA LEU A 9 -11.73 10.41 10.96
C LEU A 9 -12.93 9.54 10.55
N LEU A 10 -13.99 10.12 9.98
CA LEU A 10 -15.12 9.35 9.43
C LEU A 10 -14.74 8.58 8.16
N ALA A 11 -13.83 9.09 7.34
CA ALA A 11 -13.33 8.38 6.16
C ALA A 11 -12.44 7.18 6.53
N LEU A 12 -11.83 7.19 7.71
CA LEU A 12 -11.09 6.06 8.30
C LEU A 12 -12.00 5.06 9.03
N ALA A 13 -13.20 5.47 9.40
CA ALA A 13 -14.28 4.59 9.87
C ALA A 13 -14.92 3.89 8.66
N ALA A 14 -14.13 3.11 7.92
CA ALA A 14 -14.69 2.14 7.01
C ALA A 14 -15.67 1.27 7.82
N PRO A 15 -16.89 1.00 7.31
CA PRO A 15 -17.82 0.11 7.98
C PRO A 15 -17.07 -1.15 8.35
N ALA A 16 -17.29 -1.66 9.57
CA ALA A 16 -16.74 -2.92 10.04
C ALA A 16 -17.23 -4.03 9.09
N HIS A 17 -16.57 -4.16 7.97
CA HIS A 17 -16.77 -5.28 7.07
C HIS A 17 -16.23 -6.49 7.80
N ALA A 18 -17.02 -7.56 7.81
CA ALA A 18 -16.57 -8.85 8.25
C ALA A 18 -15.19 -9.12 7.67
N ASP A 19 -14.31 -9.72 8.48
CA ASP A 19 -12.97 -10.13 8.07
C ASP A 19 -13.02 -10.72 6.64
N PRO A 20 -12.42 -10.06 5.63
CA PRO A 20 -12.51 -10.52 4.24
C PRO A 20 -11.88 -11.91 4.04
N PHE A 21 -11.15 -12.38 5.04
CA PHE A 21 -10.48 -13.68 5.05
C PHE A 21 -11.22 -14.72 5.90
N SER A 22 -12.37 -14.39 6.49
CA SER A 22 -13.13 -15.30 7.36
C SER A 22 -13.42 -16.66 6.70
N ASP A 23 -13.76 -16.64 5.42
CA ASP A 23 -14.11 -17.81 4.62
C ASP A 23 -12.90 -18.43 3.88
N PHE A 24 -11.69 -17.88 4.06
CA PHE A 24 -10.48 -18.34 3.36
C PHE A 24 -10.29 -19.86 3.49
N GLN A 25 -10.39 -20.38 4.70
CA GLN A 25 -10.16 -21.80 5.00
C GLN A 25 -11.10 -22.72 4.23
N ALA A 26 -12.36 -22.32 4.08
CA ALA A 26 -13.39 -23.11 3.40
C ALA A 26 -13.32 -23.01 1.87
N ARG A 27 -12.78 -21.91 1.34
CA ARG A 27 -12.81 -21.59 -0.09
C ARG A 27 -11.47 -21.80 -0.78
N VAL A 28 -10.37 -21.94 -0.03
CA VAL A 28 -9.03 -22.06 -0.62
C VAL A 28 -8.89 -23.39 -1.37
N GLN A 29 -8.40 -23.28 -2.61
CA GLN A 29 -7.94 -24.38 -3.46
C GLN A 29 -6.59 -24.00 -4.03
N THR A 30 -5.79 -24.97 -4.43
CA THR A 30 -4.41 -24.73 -4.91
C THR A 30 -4.36 -23.69 -6.03
N ASP A 31 -5.29 -23.77 -6.99
CA ASP A 31 -5.32 -22.88 -8.16
C ASP A 31 -5.71 -21.43 -7.80
N TYR A 32 -6.40 -21.24 -6.66
CA TYR A 32 -6.86 -19.90 -6.23
C TYR A 32 -5.82 -19.16 -5.39
N VAL A 33 -4.77 -19.85 -4.90
CA VAL A 33 -3.75 -19.23 -4.05
C VAL A 33 -2.93 -18.17 -4.82
N LYS A 34 -2.62 -18.42 -6.10
CA LYS A 34 -1.85 -17.48 -6.91
C LYS A 34 -2.63 -16.20 -7.24
N PRO A 35 -3.89 -16.22 -7.69
CA PRO A 35 -4.69 -15.00 -7.83
C PRO A 35 -4.89 -14.26 -6.52
N PHE A 36 -5.06 -14.97 -5.40
CA PHE A 36 -5.12 -14.34 -4.08
C PHE A 36 -3.81 -13.63 -3.71
N ALA A 37 -2.66 -14.26 -3.97
CA ALA A 37 -1.34 -13.65 -3.75
C ALA A 37 -1.13 -12.40 -4.63
N LEU A 38 -1.66 -12.40 -5.86
CA LEU A 38 -1.60 -11.27 -6.77
C LEU A 38 -2.37 -10.06 -6.22
N ASP A 39 -3.61 -10.28 -5.79
CA ASP A 39 -4.46 -9.24 -5.21
C ASP A 39 -3.88 -8.70 -3.89
N LEU A 40 -3.46 -9.59 -2.99
CA LEU A 40 -2.83 -9.20 -1.72
C LEU A 40 -1.57 -8.35 -1.96
N GLY A 41 -0.72 -8.78 -2.90
CA GLY A 41 0.48 -8.05 -3.28
C GLY A 41 0.16 -6.66 -3.85
N GLY A 42 -0.87 -6.55 -4.67
CA GLY A 42 -1.29 -5.27 -5.24
C GLY A 42 -1.68 -4.24 -4.19
N VAL A 43 -2.38 -4.65 -3.12
CA VAL A 43 -2.76 -3.71 -2.04
C VAL A 43 -1.58 -3.42 -1.10
N LEU A 44 -0.73 -4.40 -0.78
CA LEU A 44 0.48 -4.16 0.02
C LEU A 44 1.43 -3.20 -0.70
N GLY A 45 1.68 -3.46 -1.99
CA GLY A 45 2.51 -2.59 -2.81
C GLY A 45 1.91 -1.18 -2.97
N GLY A 46 0.58 -1.04 -3.08
CA GLY A 46 -0.10 0.25 -3.08
C GLY A 46 0.15 1.04 -1.80
N ALA A 47 0.10 0.39 -0.65
CA ALA A 47 0.38 1.01 0.62
C ALA A 47 1.85 1.46 0.76
N SER A 48 2.80 0.77 0.09
CA SER A 48 4.22 1.16 0.04
C SER A 48 4.55 2.21 -1.03
N ALA A 49 3.56 2.67 -1.80
CA ALA A 49 3.76 3.67 -2.85
C ALA A 49 3.90 5.07 -2.26
N HIS A 50 5.09 5.65 -2.38
CA HIS A 50 5.39 6.99 -1.89
C HIS A 50 5.62 7.98 -3.02
N THR A 51 5.54 9.27 -2.68
CA THR A 51 5.88 10.36 -3.62
C THR A 51 7.38 10.37 -3.93
N GLY A 52 7.78 10.97 -5.05
CA GLY A 52 9.18 11.10 -5.49
C GLY A 52 10.05 12.00 -4.59
N ARG A 53 9.45 12.70 -3.61
CA ARG A 53 10.18 13.62 -2.75
C ARG A 53 10.68 12.93 -1.48
N ALA A 54 12.00 12.73 -1.38
CA ALA A 54 12.64 12.24 -0.16
C ALA A 54 12.41 13.18 1.03
N LEU A 55 12.44 12.67 2.27
CA LEU A 55 12.25 13.44 3.50
C LEU A 55 13.40 14.45 3.69
N GLY A 56 14.64 14.00 3.47
CA GLY A 56 15.82 14.80 3.76
C GLY A 56 16.14 14.83 5.26
N VAL A 57 17.22 15.54 5.63
CA VAL A 57 17.70 15.63 7.02
C VAL A 57 17.52 17.06 7.53
N PRO A 58 16.99 17.25 8.75
CA PRO A 58 16.24 16.32 9.57
C PRO A 58 14.79 16.23 9.07
N GLY A 59 14.37 15.10 8.58
CA GLY A 59 12.99 14.92 8.08
C GLY A 59 12.31 13.74 8.75
N PHE A 60 11.05 13.93 9.13
CA PHE A 60 10.22 12.90 9.75
C PHE A 60 8.87 12.83 9.05
N TRP A 61 8.34 11.64 9.01
CA TRP A 61 6.99 11.35 8.55
C TRP A 61 6.28 10.47 9.57
N ALA A 62 5.02 10.77 9.88
CA ALA A 62 4.13 9.89 10.62
C ALA A 62 2.72 10.02 10.06
N GLY A 63 2.06 8.90 9.78
CA GLY A 63 0.75 8.94 9.18
C GLY A 63 0.09 7.59 9.04
N ALA A 64 -1.05 7.61 8.35
CA ALA A 64 -1.78 6.43 7.93
C ALA A 64 -1.89 6.42 6.40
N VAL A 65 -1.75 5.26 5.82
CA VAL A 65 -1.94 5.02 4.39
C VAL A 65 -2.95 3.89 4.21
N ALA A 66 -3.70 3.91 3.12
CA ALA A 66 -4.63 2.86 2.78
C ALA A 66 -4.58 2.61 1.27
N ALA A 67 -4.48 1.36 0.90
CA ALA A 67 -4.60 0.92 -0.48
C ALA A 67 -5.86 0.08 -0.64
N VAL A 68 -6.73 0.47 -1.56
CA VAL A 68 -8.02 -0.17 -1.81
C VAL A 68 -8.10 -0.61 -3.27
N GLN A 69 -8.40 -1.87 -3.50
CA GLN A 69 -8.69 -2.43 -4.81
C GLN A 69 -10.21 -2.57 -4.96
N LEU A 70 -10.76 -2.07 -6.08
CA LEU A 70 -12.22 -1.96 -6.27
C LEU A 70 -12.91 -3.27 -6.58
N ARG A 71 -12.16 -4.30 -6.95
CA ARG A 71 -12.66 -5.66 -7.14
C ARG A 71 -11.51 -6.65 -7.04
N PRO A 72 -11.74 -7.87 -6.53
CA PRO A 72 -10.77 -8.95 -6.64
C PRO A 72 -10.52 -9.35 -8.10
N ASP A 73 -9.35 -9.93 -8.37
CA ASP A 73 -9.06 -10.56 -9.65
C ASP A 73 -10.15 -11.58 -10.01
N ARG A 74 -10.41 -11.72 -11.32
CA ARG A 74 -11.48 -12.63 -11.80
C ARG A 74 -11.27 -14.08 -11.38
N ASP A 75 -10.01 -14.49 -11.23
CA ASP A 75 -9.63 -15.85 -10.87
C ASP A 75 -9.43 -16.02 -9.36
N ASN A 76 -9.50 -14.93 -8.57
CA ASN A 76 -9.48 -14.97 -7.11
C ASN A 76 -10.84 -15.36 -6.53
N ARG A 77 -11.18 -16.64 -6.64
CA ARG A 77 -12.43 -17.18 -6.12
C ARG A 77 -12.53 -17.14 -4.59
N ILE A 78 -11.39 -17.12 -3.90
CA ILE A 78 -11.37 -17.03 -2.42
C ILE A 78 -12.14 -15.78 -1.96
N LEU A 79 -11.83 -14.62 -2.52
CA LEU A 79 -12.48 -13.35 -2.15
C LEU A 79 -13.83 -13.17 -2.86
N ARG A 80 -13.93 -13.53 -4.14
CA ARG A 80 -15.16 -13.33 -4.92
C ARG A 80 -16.31 -14.17 -4.44
N ASP A 81 -16.07 -15.45 -4.18
CA ASP A 81 -17.12 -16.36 -3.70
C ASP A 81 -17.50 -16.06 -2.23
N ALA A 82 -16.64 -15.35 -1.50
CA ALA A 82 -16.95 -14.73 -0.20
C ALA A 82 -17.79 -13.44 -0.32
N GLY A 83 -18.13 -13.00 -1.54
CA GLY A 83 -18.91 -11.77 -1.77
C GLY A 83 -18.11 -10.47 -1.60
N VAL A 84 -16.78 -10.54 -1.50
CA VAL A 84 -15.92 -9.35 -1.36
C VAL A 84 -15.94 -8.58 -2.68
N LYS A 85 -16.48 -7.37 -2.66
CA LYS A 85 -16.54 -6.48 -3.83
C LYS A 85 -15.32 -5.58 -3.94
N ALA A 86 -14.84 -5.08 -2.80
CA ALA A 86 -13.64 -4.29 -2.70
C ALA A 86 -12.89 -4.69 -1.44
N PHE A 87 -11.57 -4.63 -1.46
CA PHE A 87 -10.77 -4.89 -0.27
C PHE A 87 -9.53 -4.00 -0.26
N GLY A 88 -8.98 -3.80 0.92
CA GLY A 88 -7.82 -2.94 1.08
C GLY A 88 -7.11 -3.18 2.39
N VAL A 89 -5.96 -2.55 2.51
CA VAL A 89 -5.11 -2.62 3.69
C VAL A 89 -4.82 -1.20 4.16
N PRO A 90 -5.29 -0.81 5.36
CA PRO A 90 -4.80 0.38 6.04
C PRO A 90 -3.50 0.03 6.76
N LEU A 91 -2.53 0.96 6.81
CA LEU A 91 -1.30 0.83 7.57
C LEU A 91 -1.01 2.13 8.31
N ILE A 92 -0.44 2.03 9.49
CA ILE A 92 0.22 3.15 10.16
C ILE A 92 1.67 3.14 9.75
N GLU A 93 2.22 4.31 9.47
CA GLU A 93 3.54 4.45 8.89
C GLU A 93 4.34 5.53 9.60
N VAL A 94 5.62 5.29 9.82
CA VAL A 94 6.59 6.29 10.26
C VAL A 94 7.84 6.20 9.39
N GLY A 95 8.45 7.36 9.14
CA GLY A 95 9.66 7.45 8.33
C GLY A 95 10.62 8.50 8.85
N VAL A 96 11.89 8.29 8.60
CA VAL A 96 12.98 9.22 8.92
C VAL A 96 13.88 9.41 7.72
N GLY A 97 14.21 10.66 7.45
CA GLY A 97 15.20 11.04 6.45
C GLY A 97 16.61 10.97 7.02
N LEU A 98 17.48 10.29 6.30
CA LEU A 98 18.88 10.14 6.61
C LEU A 98 19.74 10.99 5.65
N PRO A 99 21.05 11.17 5.94
CA PRO A 99 21.99 11.72 4.98
C PRO A 99 21.97 10.98 3.65
N PHE A 100 22.51 11.60 2.60
CA PHE A 100 22.61 11.04 1.26
C PHE A 100 21.28 10.77 0.55
N LYS A 101 20.21 11.50 0.91
CA LYS A 101 18.86 11.39 0.31
C LYS A 101 18.21 10.02 0.51
N ILE A 102 18.55 9.33 1.58
CA ILE A 102 17.95 8.04 1.96
C ILE A 102 16.88 8.31 3.01
N ASP A 103 15.73 7.63 2.88
CA ASP A 103 14.73 7.57 3.93
C ASP A 103 14.54 6.12 4.34
N VAL A 104 14.36 5.89 5.64
CA VAL A 104 13.92 4.62 6.22
C VAL A 104 12.46 4.77 6.60
N ILE A 105 11.65 3.82 6.20
CA ILE A 105 10.20 3.84 6.43
C ILE A 105 9.81 2.49 6.99
N VAL A 106 9.01 2.50 8.06
CA VAL A 106 8.43 1.29 8.66
C VAL A 106 6.92 1.48 8.79
N HIS A 107 6.18 0.39 8.62
CA HIS A 107 4.73 0.43 8.70
C HIS A 107 4.16 -0.87 9.24
N GLY A 108 2.92 -0.81 9.71
CA GLY A 108 2.22 -1.99 10.16
C GLY A 108 0.82 -1.73 10.68
N ILE A 109 0.09 -2.81 10.87
CA ILE A 109 -1.21 -2.84 11.53
C ILE A 109 -1.52 -4.26 11.99
N SER A 110 -2.36 -4.37 13.02
CA SER A 110 -3.02 -5.62 13.38
C SER A 110 -4.52 -5.37 13.41
N ALA A 111 -5.22 -5.91 12.41
CA ALA A 111 -6.65 -5.73 12.24
C ALA A 111 -7.25 -6.89 11.42
N MET A 112 -8.55 -7.13 11.57
CA MET A 112 -9.29 -8.12 10.77
C MET A 112 -8.65 -9.53 10.80
N GLY A 113 -8.13 -9.95 11.96
CA GLY A 113 -7.49 -11.25 12.12
C GLY A 113 -6.11 -11.38 11.45
N ALA A 114 -5.59 -10.33 10.82
CA ALA A 114 -4.29 -10.29 10.21
C ALA A 114 -3.36 -9.31 10.92
N SER A 115 -2.08 -9.65 11.02
CA SER A 115 -1.00 -8.75 11.41
C SER A 115 -0.10 -8.52 10.22
N ILE A 116 0.07 -7.27 9.83
CA ILE A 116 0.90 -6.82 8.73
C ILE A 116 1.99 -5.92 9.30
N TYR A 117 3.23 -6.17 8.95
CA TYR A 117 4.36 -5.32 9.32
C TYR A 117 5.42 -5.39 8.24
N GLY A 118 6.07 -4.27 8.04
CA GLY A 118 7.08 -4.15 7.01
C GLY A 118 7.83 -2.85 7.08
N GLY A 119 8.64 -2.62 6.09
CA GLY A 119 9.39 -1.39 5.93
C GLY A 119 10.27 -1.43 4.71
N GLY A 120 10.92 -0.31 4.46
CA GLY A 120 11.74 -0.18 3.29
C GLY A 120 12.63 1.04 3.32
N LEU A 121 13.36 1.17 2.23
CA LEU A 121 14.26 2.27 1.96
C LEU A 121 13.77 3.03 0.71
N ARG A 122 13.85 4.35 0.76
CA ARG A 122 13.66 5.22 -0.39
C ARG A 122 14.93 6.01 -0.63
N TYR A 123 15.35 6.10 -1.88
CA TYR A 123 16.48 6.88 -2.32
C TYR A 123 16.06 7.97 -3.30
N GLY A 124 16.36 9.23 -2.97
CA GLY A 124 16.09 10.37 -3.83
C GLY A 124 17.16 10.48 -4.94
N LEU A 125 16.79 10.11 -6.16
CA LEU A 125 17.67 10.22 -7.33
C LEU A 125 17.88 11.68 -7.71
N TYR A 126 16.80 12.42 -7.84
CA TYR A 126 16.81 13.83 -8.17
C TYR A 126 15.86 14.59 -7.24
N ARG A 127 16.34 15.73 -6.73
CA ARG A 127 15.57 16.64 -5.87
C ARG A 127 15.75 18.08 -6.37
N THR A 128 14.63 18.75 -6.53
CA THR A 128 14.58 20.19 -6.72
C THR A 128 13.80 20.82 -5.58
N ASP A 129 14.35 21.84 -4.97
CA ASP A 129 13.69 22.67 -3.95
C ASP A 129 13.00 23.89 -4.59
N LEU A 130 13.20 24.11 -5.89
CA LEU A 130 12.53 25.17 -6.63
C LEU A 130 11.04 24.86 -6.76
N VAL A 131 10.23 25.80 -6.29
CA VAL A 131 8.80 25.81 -6.54
C VAL A 131 8.58 26.15 -8.02
N ASP A 132 7.54 25.56 -8.62
CA ASP A 132 7.22 25.73 -10.06
C ASP A 132 8.30 25.24 -11.03
N SER A 133 9.25 24.42 -10.56
CA SER A 133 10.19 23.75 -11.44
C SER A 133 9.46 22.74 -12.34
N PHE A 134 9.73 22.79 -13.63
CA PHE A 134 9.24 21.79 -14.57
C PHE A 134 9.84 20.39 -14.31
N MET A 135 10.98 20.31 -13.63
CA MET A 135 11.65 19.05 -13.30
C MET A 135 11.05 18.41 -12.05
N PRO A 136 10.57 17.16 -12.11
CA PRO A 136 10.05 16.48 -10.94
C PRO A 136 11.15 16.03 -9.97
N ASN A 137 10.81 15.90 -8.70
CA ASN A 137 11.58 15.11 -7.77
C ASN A 137 11.41 13.63 -8.11
N VAL A 138 12.50 12.88 -8.17
CA VAL A 138 12.48 11.46 -8.56
C VAL A 138 13.10 10.62 -7.46
N SER A 139 12.46 9.52 -7.13
CA SER A 139 12.98 8.54 -6.17
C SER A 139 12.74 7.12 -6.63
N ILE A 140 13.55 6.22 -6.10
CA ILE A 140 13.32 4.78 -6.13
C ILE A 140 13.17 4.28 -4.70
N SER A 141 12.40 3.22 -4.52
CA SER A 141 12.23 2.61 -3.18
C SER A 141 12.06 1.11 -3.27
N ALA A 142 12.49 0.42 -2.20
CA ALA A 142 12.31 -1.01 -2.02
C ALA A 142 11.68 -1.27 -0.65
N PHE A 143 10.66 -2.10 -0.61
CA PHE A 143 9.92 -2.47 0.60
C PHE A 143 9.81 -3.97 0.73
N GLY A 144 9.71 -4.44 1.97
CA GLY A 144 9.42 -5.82 2.30
C GLY A 144 8.41 -5.92 3.43
N ASP A 145 7.42 -6.81 3.28
CA ASP A 145 6.33 -6.99 4.22
C ASP A 145 6.13 -8.44 4.59
N LYS A 146 5.61 -8.64 5.80
CA LYS A 146 5.11 -9.91 6.30
C LYS A 146 3.64 -9.76 6.68
N VAL A 147 2.85 -10.74 6.30
CA VAL A 147 1.45 -10.87 6.70
C VAL A 147 1.29 -12.18 7.43
N ASN A 148 0.72 -12.13 8.62
CA ASN A 148 0.36 -13.29 9.40
C ASN A 148 -1.16 -13.28 9.65
N HIS A 149 -1.82 -14.31 9.20
CA HIS A 149 -3.22 -14.59 9.45
C HIS A 149 -3.39 -16.03 9.93
N LYS A 150 -4.44 -16.34 10.68
CA LYS A 150 -4.67 -17.70 11.21
C LYS A 150 -4.71 -18.79 10.14
N TYR A 151 -5.08 -18.44 8.90
CA TYR A 151 -5.25 -19.40 7.80
C TYR A 151 -4.14 -19.33 6.75
N PHE A 152 -3.34 -18.27 6.72
CA PHE A 152 -2.24 -18.13 5.77
C PHE A 152 -1.15 -17.21 6.32
N SER A 153 0.01 -17.28 5.71
CA SER A 153 1.07 -16.29 5.86
C SER A 153 1.51 -15.80 4.48
N ALA A 154 1.98 -14.56 4.42
CA ALA A 154 2.52 -14.04 3.18
C ALA A 154 3.82 -13.25 3.41
N SER A 155 4.66 -13.26 2.38
CA SER A 155 5.83 -12.40 2.26
C SER A 155 5.67 -11.59 0.99
N HIS A 156 5.90 -10.30 1.10
CA HIS A 156 5.77 -9.38 -0.03
C HIS A 156 7.05 -8.57 -0.20
N GLY A 157 7.39 -8.27 -1.44
CA GLY A 157 8.45 -7.36 -1.80
C GLY A 157 7.98 -6.43 -2.91
N ALA A 158 8.28 -5.14 -2.79
CA ALA A 158 7.94 -4.12 -3.77
C ALA A 158 9.14 -3.29 -4.15
N LEU A 159 9.25 -2.97 -5.45
CA LEU A 159 10.15 -1.96 -5.99
C LEU A 159 9.32 -0.86 -6.63
N ASN A 160 9.63 0.40 -6.34
CA ASN A 160 8.89 1.54 -6.89
C ASN A 160 9.85 2.58 -7.46
N ALA A 161 9.40 3.24 -8.53
CA ALA A 161 9.96 4.49 -9.03
C ALA A 161 8.87 5.55 -8.99
N ALA A 162 9.15 6.73 -8.46
CA ALA A 162 8.19 7.79 -8.28
C ALA A 162 8.73 9.13 -8.78
N ALA A 163 7.85 9.92 -9.39
CA ALA A 163 8.10 11.29 -9.82
C ALA A 163 7.05 12.22 -9.22
N THR A 164 7.46 13.38 -8.69
CA THR A 164 6.56 14.36 -8.05
C THR A 164 6.96 15.77 -8.43
N TRP A 165 6.02 16.56 -8.92
CA TRP A 165 6.22 17.98 -9.19
C TRP A 165 6.00 18.82 -7.95
N ASN A 166 6.90 19.78 -7.69
CA ASN A 166 6.88 20.58 -6.47
C ASN A 166 6.11 21.89 -6.67
N LEU A 167 4.78 21.80 -6.79
CA LEU A 167 3.89 22.96 -6.77
C LEU A 167 3.55 23.37 -5.32
N PRO A 168 3.11 24.61 -5.08
CA PRO A 168 2.98 25.14 -3.71
C PRO A 168 2.09 24.35 -2.77
N ILE A 169 0.89 23.99 -3.18
CA ILE A 169 -0.14 23.32 -2.38
C ILE A 169 -0.43 21.93 -2.90
N VAL A 170 -0.54 21.78 -4.22
CA VAL A 170 -0.91 20.56 -4.91
C VAL A 170 0.33 19.98 -5.59
N LYS A 171 0.77 18.80 -5.19
CA LYS A 171 1.94 18.13 -5.77
C LYS A 171 1.51 16.90 -6.53
N PRO A 172 1.32 17.01 -7.86
CA PRO A 172 1.03 15.85 -8.69
C PRO A 172 2.17 14.84 -8.63
N PHE A 173 1.82 13.55 -8.69
CA PHE A 173 2.82 12.50 -8.71
C PHE A 173 2.41 11.30 -9.55
N PHE A 174 3.42 10.55 -9.99
CA PHE A 174 3.27 9.24 -10.61
C PHE A 174 4.18 8.24 -9.92
N VAL A 175 3.69 7.00 -9.82
CA VAL A 175 4.46 5.87 -9.31
C VAL A 175 4.30 4.69 -10.26
N ALA A 176 5.41 4.07 -10.61
CA ALA A 176 5.46 2.76 -11.23
C ALA A 176 6.06 1.77 -10.23
N GLY A 177 5.38 0.66 -9.99
CA GLY A 177 5.80 -0.36 -9.04
C GLY A 177 5.77 -1.76 -9.62
N PHE A 178 6.59 -2.61 -9.05
CA PHE A 178 6.63 -4.04 -9.32
C PHE A 178 6.62 -4.80 -8.00
N ASP A 179 5.73 -5.79 -7.91
CA ASP A 179 5.43 -6.52 -6.69
C ASP A 179 5.70 -8.01 -6.87
N VAL A 180 6.25 -8.65 -5.84
CA VAL A 180 6.40 -10.11 -5.74
C VAL A 180 5.81 -10.55 -4.41
N THR A 181 4.85 -11.45 -4.44
CA THR A 181 4.16 -11.92 -3.22
C THR A 181 4.12 -13.44 -3.20
N GLU A 182 4.63 -14.01 -2.13
CA GLU A 182 4.47 -15.44 -1.83
C GLU A 182 3.43 -15.60 -0.73
N VAL A 183 2.43 -16.44 -0.97
CA VAL A 183 1.44 -16.85 0.02
C VAL A 183 1.63 -18.33 0.33
N LYS A 184 1.64 -18.66 1.62
CA LYS A 184 1.62 -20.04 2.15
C LYS A 184 0.30 -20.28 2.89
N VAL A 185 -0.44 -21.27 2.45
CA VAL A 185 -1.67 -21.70 3.12
C VAL A 185 -1.32 -22.38 4.45
N GLY A 186 -1.87 -21.90 5.55
CA GLY A 186 -1.70 -22.51 6.87
C GLY A 186 -2.64 -23.69 7.07
N ALA A 187 -3.94 -23.38 7.22
CA ALA A 187 -4.99 -24.35 7.40
C ALA A 187 -6.04 -24.23 6.29
N ALA A 188 -6.47 -25.36 5.75
CA ALA A 188 -7.53 -25.46 4.76
C ALA A 188 -8.46 -26.61 5.12
N THR A 189 -9.75 -26.46 4.81
CA THR A 189 -10.74 -27.54 4.96
C THR A 189 -10.58 -28.58 3.84
N THR A 190 -10.14 -28.13 2.66
CA THR A 190 -9.92 -28.99 1.50
C THR A 190 -8.67 -29.85 1.72
N PRO A 191 -8.77 -31.18 1.61
CA PRO A 191 -7.62 -32.08 1.74
C PRO A 191 -6.51 -31.74 0.74
N GLY A 192 -5.24 -31.80 1.20
CA GLY A 192 -4.05 -31.57 0.36
C GLY A 192 -3.73 -30.12 0.03
N VAL A 193 -4.52 -29.14 0.47
CA VAL A 193 -4.26 -27.70 0.22
C VAL A 193 -3.47 -27.06 1.35
N SER A 194 -3.55 -27.60 2.56
CA SER A 194 -2.73 -27.10 3.69
C SER A 194 -1.24 -27.23 3.37
N GLY A 195 -0.49 -26.14 3.58
CA GLY A 195 0.93 -26.04 3.25
C GLY A 195 1.22 -25.64 1.79
N ALA A 196 0.20 -25.56 0.92
CA ALA A 196 0.36 -25.09 -0.44
C ALA A 196 0.97 -23.69 -0.48
N LYS A 197 1.82 -23.43 -1.47
CA LYS A 197 2.47 -22.15 -1.70
C LYS A 197 2.24 -21.68 -3.11
N ALA A 198 2.07 -20.38 -3.28
CA ALA A 198 2.06 -19.76 -4.59
C ALA A 198 2.77 -18.41 -4.54
N THR A 199 3.51 -18.12 -5.61
CA THR A 199 4.16 -16.83 -5.82
C THR A 199 3.49 -16.13 -6.99
N ALA A 200 3.10 -14.88 -6.78
CA ALA A 200 2.56 -13.99 -7.79
C ALA A 200 3.49 -12.80 -8.01
N ARG A 201 3.47 -12.28 -9.23
CA ARG A 201 4.19 -11.07 -9.62
C ARG A 201 3.23 -10.13 -10.30
N GLY A 202 3.29 -8.85 -9.97
CA GLY A 202 2.40 -7.85 -10.52
C GLY A 202 3.11 -6.53 -10.79
N SER A 203 2.55 -5.74 -11.69
CA SER A 203 2.93 -4.35 -11.92
C SER A 203 1.85 -3.43 -11.39
N ARG A 204 2.25 -2.23 -11.01
CA ARG A 204 1.36 -1.20 -10.49
C ARG A 204 1.73 0.16 -11.07
N PHE A 205 0.70 0.93 -11.42
CA PHE A 205 0.83 2.30 -11.87
C PHE A 205 -0.15 3.16 -11.11
N SER A 206 0.35 4.22 -10.47
CA SER A 206 -0.46 5.17 -9.70
C SER A 206 -0.26 6.58 -10.24
N ALA A 207 -1.33 7.33 -10.33
CA ALA A 207 -1.33 8.75 -10.61
C ALA A 207 -2.17 9.47 -9.57
N GLY A 208 -1.65 10.53 -8.97
CA GLY A 208 -2.32 11.18 -7.87
C GLY A 208 -1.80 12.56 -7.52
N VAL A 209 -2.31 13.04 -6.41
CA VAL A 209 -1.93 14.33 -5.83
C VAL A 209 -1.60 14.19 -4.36
N ASP A 210 -0.58 14.91 -3.92
CA ASP A 210 -0.22 15.10 -2.53
C ASP A 210 -0.50 16.56 -2.17
N LEU A 211 -1.51 16.78 -1.32
CA LEU A 211 -1.98 18.10 -0.91
C LEU A 211 -1.33 18.49 0.42
N HIS A 212 -0.82 19.71 0.48
CA HIS A 212 -0.24 20.30 1.67
C HIS A 212 -1.04 21.52 2.11
N PRO A 213 -2.25 21.34 2.72
CA PRO A 213 -3.10 22.45 3.13
C PRO A 213 -2.49 23.25 4.28
N LEU A 214 -1.61 22.64 5.04
CA LEU A 214 -0.83 23.25 6.12
C LEU A 214 0.63 22.78 5.99
N PRO A 215 1.60 23.54 6.50
CA PRO A 215 3.03 23.22 6.37
C PRO A 215 3.41 21.79 6.78
N PHE A 216 2.73 21.24 7.77
CA PHE A 216 3.05 19.90 8.31
C PHE A 216 2.09 18.80 7.87
N VAL A 217 0.93 19.15 7.29
CA VAL A 217 -0.13 18.18 6.95
C VAL A 217 -0.02 17.79 5.49
N SER A 218 0.02 16.51 5.23
CA SER A 218 -0.03 15.92 3.89
C SER A 218 -1.28 15.05 3.76
N LEU A 219 -2.03 15.28 2.68
CA LEU A 219 -3.18 14.49 2.26
C LEU A 219 -2.90 13.95 0.88
N ARG A 220 -2.79 12.64 0.73
CA ARG A 220 -2.48 11.99 -0.54
C ARG A 220 -3.67 11.22 -1.06
N GLY A 221 -3.93 11.34 -2.35
CA GLY A 221 -4.91 10.55 -3.06
C GLY A 221 -4.38 10.16 -4.42
N ALA A 222 -4.52 8.89 -4.81
CA ALA A 222 -4.13 8.41 -6.13
C ALA A 222 -5.13 7.39 -6.67
N TYR A 223 -5.31 7.41 -7.97
CA TYR A 223 -5.90 6.31 -8.73
C TYR A 223 -4.78 5.35 -9.11
N THR A 224 -5.01 4.07 -8.90
CA THR A 224 -3.99 3.04 -9.09
C THR A 224 -4.54 1.88 -9.91
N LEU A 225 -3.77 1.46 -10.90
CA LEU A 225 -3.97 0.21 -11.63
C LEU A 225 -3.02 -0.84 -11.08
N ARG A 226 -3.55 -1.90 -10.47
CA ARG A 226 -2.84 -3.05 -9.94
C ARG A 226 -3.08 -4.23 -10.86
N HIS A 227 -2.04 -4.68 -11.59
CA HIS A 227 -2.17 -5.73 -12.64
C HIS A 227 -3.43 -5.56 -13.52
N GLY A 228 -3.75 -4.31 -13.89
CA GLY A 228 -4.92 -3.96 -14.70
C GLY A 228 -6.23 -3.80 -13.90
N ILE A 229 -6.23 -4.00 -12.60
CA ILE A 229 -7.40 -3.79 -11.74
C ILE A 229 -7.35 -2.41 -11.09
N PRO A 230 -8.44 -1.62 -11.20
CA PRO A 230 -8.48 -0.29 -10.64
C PRO A 230 -8.60 -0.28 -9.11
N GLY A 231 -8.07 0.77 -8.52
CA GLY A 231 -8.14 1.02 -7.09
C GLY A 231 -7.72 2.43 -6.73
N PHE A 232 -7.68 2.71 -5.43
CA PHE A 232 -7.27 3.99 -4.88
C PHE A 232 -6.25 3.79 -3.78
N ASP A 233 -5.29 4.71 -3.70
CA ASP A 233 -4.36 4.83 -2.60
C ASP A 233 -4.61 6.16 -1.90
N LEU A 234 -4.73 6.12 -0.59
CA LEU A 234 -5.00 7.27 0.26
C LEU A 234 -3.89 7.39 1.31
N GLY A 235 -3.60 8.60 1.71
CA GLY A 235 -2.64 8.85 2.78
C GLY A 235 -2.98 10.14 3.53
N LEU A 236 -2.81 10.10 4.83
CA LEU A 236 -2.92 11.25 5.72
C LEU A 236 -1.76 11.20 6.71
N GLY A 237 -1.05 12.28 6.87
CA GLY A 237 0.03 12.31 7.84
C GLY A 237 0.62 13.67 8.07
N ALA A 238 1.60 13.68 8.95
CA ALA A 238 2.40 14.84 9.26
C ALA A 238 3.84 14.63 8.79
N ARG A 239 4.40 15.69 8.22
CA ARG A 239 5.77 15.74 7.73
C ARG A 239 6.48 16.93 8.38
N PHE A 240 7.63 16.69 8.98
CA PHE A 240 8.47 17.67 9.64
C PHE A 240 9.87 17.72 9.05
#